data_faba38a86bf5006cd15f4ead9c69ae66
#
_entry.id   faba38a86bf5006cd15f4ead9c69ae66
#
_cell.length_a   1.000
_cell.length_b   1.000
_cell.length_c   1.000
_cell.angle_alpha   90.00
_cell.angle_beta   90.00
_cell.angle_gamma   90.00
#
_symmetry.space_group_name_H-M   'P 1'
#
loop_
_entity.id
_entity.type
_entity.pdbx_description
1 polymer ?
#
loop_
_entity_poly.entity_id
_entity_poly.type
_entity_poly.pdbx_seq_one_letter_code
_entity_poly.pdbx_strand_id
1 'polypeptide(L)'
;ISVTDMEGSSTGWLMVQAIADAYGTGEEGREILTGIYRNAGPHLQMSGSGPLNSVRSGEVAIGFGLRHQAIADKNEGLPIDYVDPEEGNYSLTESVAVLDKGDRTNPLAQRMAAAIIDAGRPELLRTYPNPLYVGEQAPDNGSANPQVFPEPLTVDLLQEHQDFSEACKREAQGK
;
A
#
# COMPACT_ATOMS: atom_id res chain seq x y z
N ILE A 1 4.80 4.78 -16.50
CA ILE A 1 4.68 4.32 -15.11
C ILE A 1 3.40 3.53 -14.92
N SER A 2 3.32 2.71 -13.86
CA SER A 2 2.08 2.05 -13.44
C SER A 2 1.80 2.32 -11.97
N VAL A 3 0.54 2.56 -11.64
CA VAL A 3 0.07 2.83 -10.29
C VAL A 3 -1.25 2.09 -10.01
N THR A 4 -1.56 1.91 -8.73
CA THR A 4 -2.84 1.31 -8.32
C THR A 4 -3.86 2.41 -8.04
N ASP A 5 -5.08 2.23 -8.53
CA ASP A 5 -6.22 3.05 -8.15
C ASP A 5 -6.59 2.77 -6.69
N MET A 6 -6.80 3.82 -5.89
CA MET A 6 -7.17 3.65 -4.50
C MET A 6 -8.54 2.99 -4.28
N GLU A 7 -9.44 3.06 -5.26
CA GLU A 7 -10.71 2.34 -5.20
C GLU A 7 -10.52 0.82 -5.32
N GLY A 8 -9.44 0.39 -5.98
CA GLY A 8 -9.16 -1.02 -6.22
C GLY A 8 -8.39 -1.69 -5.11
N SER A 9 -7.55 -0.95 -4.35
CA SER A 9 -6.65 -1.55 -3.37
C SER A 9 -6.10 -0.53 -2.36
N SER A 10 -5.84 -1.00 -1.13
CA SER A 10 -5.13 -0.25 -0.10
C SER A 10 -3.72 0.20 -0.53
N THR A 11 -3.09 -0.47 -1.48
CA THR A 11 -1.81 -0.02 -2.07
C THR A 11 -1.96 1.33 -2.76
N GLY A 12 -3.04 1.53 -3.51
CA GLY A 12 -3.35 2.83 -4.11
C GLY A 12 -3.68 3.89 -3.07
N TRP A 13 -4.42 3.52 -2.03
CA TRP A 13 -4.71 4.43 -0.93
C TRP A 13 -3.44 4.86 -0.18
N LEU A 14 -2.50 3.94 0.08
CA LEU A 14 -1.21 4.27 0.72
C LEU A 14 -0.41 5.31 -0.09
N MET A 15 -0.43 5.22 -1.42
CA MET A 15 0.21 6.21 -2.29
C MET A 15 -0.47 7.59 -2.16
N VAL A 16 -1.80 7.64 -2.19
CA VAL A 16 -2.57 8.89 -2.05
C VAL A 16 -2.33 9.50 -0.67
N GLN A 17 -2.35 8.66 0.40
CA GLN A 17 -2.05 9.09 1.76
C GLN A 17 -0.64 9.69 1.87
N ALA A 18 0.38 9.04 1.32
CA ALA A 18 1.74 9.53 1.37
C ALA A 18 1.90 10.89 0.67
N ILE A 19 1.23 11.08 -0.47
CA ILE A 19 1.22 12.35 -1.19
C ILE A 19 0.47 13.43 -0.41
N ALA A 20 -0.69 13.10 0.16
CA ALA A 20 -1.47 14.03 0.97
C ALA A 20 -0.72 14.48 2.22
N ASP A 21 0.00 13.58 2.89
CA ASP A 21 0.79 13.91 4.08
C ASP A 21 2.03 14.74 3.75
N ALA A 22 2.71 14.44 2.63
CA ALA A 22 3.95 15.12 2.25
C ALA A 22 3.69 16.51 1.63
N TYR A 23 2.64 16.65 0.82
CA TYR A 23 2.39 17.82 -0.02
C TYR A 23 1.02 18.47 0.20
N GLY A 24 0.19 17.88 1.07
CA GLY A 24 -1.19 18.32 1.30
C GLY A 24 -2.14 17.93 0.16
N THR A 25 -3.43 18.23 0.35
CA THR A 25 -4.48 18.06 -0.66
C THR A 25 -4.75 19.34 -1.47
N GLY A 26 -3.90 20.37 -1.26
CA GLY A 26 -3.96 21.66 -1.97
C GLY A 26 -3.34 21.59 -3.37
N GLU A 27 -2.84 22.74 -3.83
CA GLU A 27 -2.33 22.90 -5.21
C GLU A 27 -1.15 21.95 -5.51
N GLU A 28 -0.16 21.87 -4.62
CA GLU A 28 1.05 21.09 -4.82
C GLU A 28 0.76 19.58 -4.87
N GLY A 29 0.08 19.03 -3.86
CA GLY A 29 -0.28 17.61 -3.86
C GLY A 29 -1.20 17.24 -5.02
N ARG A 30 -2.10 18.15 -5.42
CA ARG A 30 -2.98 17.97 -6.57
C ARG A 30 -2.20 17.92 -7.89
N GLU A 31 -1.23 18.80 -8.08
CA GLU A 31 -0.37 18.79 -9.28
C GLU A 31 0.41 17.48 -9.38
N ILE A 32 1.00 17.04 -8.27
CA ILE A 32 1.78 15.79 -8.19
C ILE A 32 0.88 14.58 -8.51
N LEU A 33 -0.24 14.42 -7.82
CA LEU A 33 -1.11 13.25 -8.01
C LEU A 33 -1.75 13.24 -9.40
N THR A 34 -2.18 14.41 -9.91
CA THR A 34 -2.68 14.54 -11.28
C THR A 34 -1.60 14.17 -12.30
N GLY A 35 -0.36 14.60 -12.08
CA GLY A 35 0.80 14.24 -12.90
C GLY A 35 1.07 12.74 -12.91
N ILE A 36 0.99 12.09 -11.75
CA ILE A 36 1.13 10.64 -11.61
C ILE A 36 0.04 9.92 -12.43
N TYR A 37 -1.23 10.27 -12.26
CA TYR A 37 -2.34 9.65 -13.00
C TYR A 37 -2.26 9.90 -14.50
N ARG A 38 -1.85 11.10 -14.93
CA ARG A 38 -1.64 11.43 -16.35
C ARG A 38 -0.55 10.56 -16.97
N ASN A 39 0.57 10.37 -16.26
CA ASN A 39 1.68 9.54 -16.73
C ASN A 39 1.38 8.04 -16.65
N ALA A 40 0.50 7.60 -15.76
CA ALA A 40 0.04 6.22 -15.71
C ALA A 40 -0.86 5.88 -16.89
N GLY A 41 -1.79 6.77 -17.24
CA GLY A 41 -2.70 6.56 -18.36
C GLY A 41 -3.42 5.20 -18.30
N PRO A 42 -3.20 4.32 -19.31
CA PRO A 42 -3.82 2.99 -19.33
C PRO A 42 -3.26 2.01 -18.29
N HIS A 43 -2.16 2.35 -17.63
CA HIS A 43 -1.52 1.53 -16.60
C HIS A 43 -1.98 1.89 -15.17
N LEU A 44 -3.14 2.54 -15.04
CA LEU A 44 -3.85 2.68 -13.77
C LEU A 44 -4.56 1.36 -13.46
N GLN A 45 -4.11 0.66 -12.43
CA GLN A 45 -4.48 -0.73 -12.14
C GLN A 45 -5.44 -0.81 -10.95
N MET A 46 -6.34 -1.79 -10.96
CA MET A 46 -7.25 -2.04 -9.84
C MET A 46 -6.67 -3.01 -8.79
N SER A 47 -5.55 -3.63 -9.07
CA SER A 47 -4.87 -4.59 -8.18
C SER A 47 -3.62 -3.98 -7.56
N GLY A 48 -3.42 -4.17 -6.26
CA GLY A 48 -2.23 -3.69 -5.55
C GLY A 48 -0.91 -4.27 -6.05
N SER A 49 -0.92 -5.47 -6.64
CA SER A 49 0.27 -6.09 -7.27
C SER A 49 0.39 -5.78 -8.77
N GLY A 50 -0.60 -5.11 -9.36
CA GLY A 50 -0.61 -4.79 -10.80
C GLY A 50 0.62 -4.02 -11.25
N PRO A 51 0.99 -2.90 -10.60
CA PRO A 51 2.16 -2.13 -11.00
C PRO A 51 3.46 -2.93 -10.99
N LEU A 52 3.70 -3.75 -9.96
CA LEU A 52 4.88 -4.61 -9.91
C LEU A 52 4.87 -5.66 -11.03
N ASN A 53 3.71 -6.24 -11.35
CA ASN A 53 3.58 -7.19 -12.45
C ASN A 53 3.90 -6.52 -13.80
N SER A 54 3.48 -5.27 -14.02
CA SER A 54 3.84 -4.52 -15.23
C SER A 54 5.34 -4.22 -15.31
N VAL A 55 6.02 -3.99 -14.18
CA VAL A 55 7.49 -3.87 -14.13
C VAL A 55 8.16 -5.21 -14.42
N ARG A 56 7.70 -6.31 -13.78
CA ARG A 56 8.23 -7.68 -14.00
C ARG A 56 8.17 -8.11 -15.46
N SER A 57 7.09 -7.75 -16.15
CA SER A 57 6.91 -8.05 -17.58
C SER A 57 7.69 -7.12 -18.51
N GLY A 58 8.29 -6.04 -17.98
CA GLY A 58 8.94 -5.01 -18.79
C GLY A 58 7.98 -4.09 -19.54
N GLU A 59 6.69 -4.11 -19.21
CA GLU A 59 5.68 -3.24 -19.83
C GLU A 59 5.88 -1.77 -19.43
N VAL A 60 6.28 -1.55 -18.18
CA VAL A 60 6.63 -0.22 -17.68
C VAL A 60 7.97 -0.26 -16.93
N ALA A 61 8.69 0.86 -16.93
CA ALA A 61 9.97 0.98 -16.22
C ALA A 61 9.82 1.26 -14.73
N ILE A 62 8.70 1.85 -14.31
CA ILE A 62 8.47 2.28 -12.92
C ILE A 62 7.06 1.88 -12.50
N GLY A 63 6.95 1.25 -11.32
CA GLY A 63 5.68 0.93 -10.67
C GLY A 63 5.64 1.44 -9.23
N PHE A 64 4.51 2.02 -8.83
CA PHE A 64 4.25 2.33 -7.42
C PHE A 64 3.64 1.09 -6.78
N GLY A 65 4.30 0.53 -5.79
CA GLY A 65 3.90 -0.75 -5.22
C GLY A 65 4.34 -0.93 -3.77
N LEU A 66 4.30 -2.15 -3.31
CA LEU A 66 4.68 -2.52 -1.96
C LEU A 66 6.17 -2.89 -1.92
N ARG A 67 6.93 -2.17 -1.11
CA ARG A 67 8.38 -2.30 -0.95
C ARG A 67 8.83 -3.75 -0.72
N HIS A 68 8.16 -4.49 0.17
CA HIS A 68 8.51 -5.87 0.49
C HIS A 68 8.44 -6.82 -0.72
N GLN A 69 7.52 -6.58 -1.66
CA GLN A 69 7.40 -7.38 -2.87
C GLN A 69 8.59 -7.15 -3.82
N ALA A 70 9.01 -5.90 -3.99
CA ALA A 70 10.19 -5.59 -4.80
C ALA A 70 11.48 -6.14 -4.19
N ILE A 71 11.61 -6.14 -2.86
CA ILE A 71 12.72 -6.77 -2.14
C ILE A 71 12.74 -8.29 -2.40
N ALA A 72 11.58 -8.95 -2.31
CA ALA A 72 11.48 -10.38 -2.58
C ALA A 72 11.94 -10.71 -4.00
N ASP A 73 11.46 -9.97 -5.00
CA ASP A 73 11.86 -10.15 -6.40
C ASP A 73 13.36 -9.96 -6.62
N LYS A 74 13.93 -8.91 -6.01
CA LYS A 74 15.37 -8.65 -6.08
C LYS A 74 16.19 -9.80 -5.46
N ASN A 75 15.73 -10.32 -4.33
CA ASN A 75 16.37 -11.45 -3.66
C ASN A 75 16.27 -12.76 -4.46
N GLU A 76 15.21 -12.92 -5.25
CA GLU A 76 15.04 -14.03 -6.20
C GLU A 76 15.83 -13.86 -7.49
N GLY A 77 16.52 -12.74 -7.65
CA GLY A 77 17.40 -12.46 -8.79
C GLY A 77 16.67 -11.90 -10.01
N LEU A 78 15.44 -11.42 -9.87
CA LEU A 78 14.76 -10.68 -10.92
C LEU A 78 15.48 -9.34 -11.17
N PRO A 79 15.50 -8.82 -12.41
CA PRO A 79 16.13 -7.55 -12.75
C PRO A 79 15.27 -6.37 -12.30
N ILE A 80 14.92 -6.35 -11.02
CA ILE A 80 14.08 -5.36 -10.36
C ILE A 80 14.87 -4.72 -9.23
N ASP A 81 14.74 -3.42 -9.09
CA ASP A 81 15.23 -2.66 -7.96
C ASP A 81 14.08 -1.82 -7.36
N TYR A 82 14.32 -1.21 -6.22
CA TYR A 82 13.36 -0.32 -5.58
C TYR A 82 14.05 0.96 -5.11
N VAL A 83 13.25 2.00 -5.02
CA VAL A 83 13.67 3.31 -4.48
C VAL A 83 12.78 3.61 -3.29
N ASP A 84 13.39 3.90 -2.15
CA ASP A 84 12.69 4.46 -1.01
C ASP A 84 12.53 5.97 -1.25
N PRO A 85 11.31 6.53 -1.23
CA PRO A 85 11.10 7.96 -1.43
C PRO A 85 11.70 8.78 -0.27
N GLU A 86 12.16 9.99 -0.58
CA GLU A 86 12.72 10.91 0.44
C GLU A 86 11.66 11.30 1.49
N GLU A 87 10.41 11.39 1.08
CA GLU A 87 9.24 11.65 1.93
C GLU A 87 9.00 10.52 2.93
N GLY A 88 9.51 9.34 2.65
CA GLY A 88 9.45 8.16 3.50
C GLY A 88 8.45 7.11 3.05
N ASN A 89 8.45 6.01 3.78
CA ASN A 89 7.58 4.86 3.54
C ASN A 89 6.55 4.70 4.65
N TYR A 90 5.29 4.68 4.28
CA TYR A 90 4.19 4.36 5.18
C TYR A 90 3.96 2.86 5.26
N SER A 91 3.60 2.39 6.45
CA SER A 91 3.25 1.00 6.68
C SER A 91 1.82 0.87 7.19
N LEU A 92 1.05 -0.01 6.58
CA LEU A 92 -0.26 -0.41 7.05
C LEU A 92 -0.17 -1.79 7.68
N THR A 93 -0.66 -1.90 8.92
CA THR A 93 -0.69 -3.18 9.63
C THR A 93 -1.77 -4.08 9.07
N GLU A 94 -1.39 -5.27 8.63
CA GLU A 94 -2.35 -6.32 8.28
C GLU A 94 -3.10 -6.79 9.52
N SER A 95 -4.36 -7.07 9.35
CA SER A 95 -5.25 -7.46 10.44
C SER A 95 -6.14 -8.62 10.06
N VAL A 96 -6.48 -9.45 11.01
CA VAL A 96 -7.51 -10.47 10.87
C VAL A 96 -8.74 -10.09 11.70
N ALA A 97 -9.92 -10.21 11.12
CA ALA A 97 -11.17 -9.90 11.79
C ALA A 97 -12.15 -11.07 11.72
N VAL A 98 -12.93 -11.23 12.76
CA VAL A 98 -14.05 -12.17 12.80
C VAL A 98 -15.35 -11.40 12.65
N LEU A 99 -16.12 -11.71 11.62
CA LEU A 99 -17.44 -11.12 11.41
C LEU A 99 -18.46 -11.80 12.32
N ASP A 100 -19.11 -11.01 13.16
CA ASP A 100 -20.27 -11.45 13.92
C ASP A 100 -21.51 -11.51 13.01
N LYS A 101 -22.06 -12.72 12.86
CA LYS A 101 -23.30 -12.98 12.10
C LYS A 101 -24.43 -13.47 13.00
N GLY A 102 -24.35 -13.14 14.30
CA GLY A 102 -25.25 -13.66 15.31
C GLY A 102 -25.18 -15.20 15.39
N ASP A 103 -26.33 -15.88 15.43
CA ASP A 103 -26.42 -17.34 15.50
C ASP A 103 -25.75 -18.09 14.33
N ARG A 104 -25.41 -17.38 13.25
CA ARG A 104 -24.70 -17.94 12.08
C ARG A 104 -23.18 -17.74 12.14
N THR A 105 -22.68 -17.13 13.18
CA THR A 105 -21.22 -16.98 13.35
C THR A 105 -20.61 -18.36 13.57
N ASN A 106 -19.60 -18.72 12.76
CA ASN A 106 -18.92 -19.99 12.94
C ASN A 106 -18.22 -20.01 14.32
N PRO A 107 -18.53 -20.97 15.22
CA PRO A 107 -17.94 -21.01 16.55
C PRO A 107 -16.42 -21.21 16.56
N LEU A 108 -15.83 -21.64 15.45
CA LEU A 108 -14.38 -21.81 15.30
C LEU A 108 -13.69 -20.57 14.71
N ALA A 109 -14.43 -19.53 14.32
CA ALA A 109 -13.85 -18.36 13.64
C ALA A 109 -12.80 -17.64 14.48
N GLN A 110 -13.05 -17.45 15.78
CA GLN A 110 -12.05 -16.84 16.69
C GLN A 110 -10.80 -17.72 16.86
N ARG A 111 -10.98 -19.05 16.94
CA ARG A 111 -9.82 -19.97 17.01
C ARG A 111 -9.01 -19.95 15.74
N MET A 112 -9.66 -19.82 14.57
CA MET A 112 -8.97 -19.67 13.30
C MET A 112 -8.20 -18.35 13.25
N ALA A 113 -8.80 -17.24 13.66
CA ALA A 113 -8.13 -15.94 13.71
C ALA A 113 -6.89 -15.96 14.62
N ALA A 114 -7.02 -16.54 15.82
CA ALA A 114 -5.89 -16.72 16.73
C ALA A 114 -4.79 -17.61 16.11
N ALA A 115 -5.15 -18.73 15.48
CA ALA A 115 -4.18 -19.62 14.84
C ALA A 115 -3.45 -18.94 13.68
N ILE A 116 -4.11 -18.08 12.91
CA ILE A 116 -3.47 -17.27 11.84
C ILE A 116 -2.42 -16.35 12.45
N ILE A 117 -2.72 -15.70 13.57
CA ILE A 117 -1.76 -14.82 14.25
C ILE A 117 -0.62 -15.66 14.85
N ASP A 118 -0.93 -16.63 15.68
CA ASP A 118 0.07 -17.35 16.47
C ASP A 118 1.01 -18.20 15.58
N ALA A 119 0.46 -18.92 14.62
CA ALA A 119 1.22 -19.79 13.74
C ALA A 119 1.77 -19.08 12.49
N GLY A 120 1.06 -18.06 12.00
CA GLY A 120 1.45 -17.31 10.81
C GLY A 120 2.49 -16.22 11.09
N ARG A 121 2.59 -15.71 12.32
CA ARG A 121 3.42 -14.56 12.64
C ARG A 121 4.90 -14.71 12.27
N PRO A 122 5.59 -15.84 12.51
CA PRO A 122 6.98 -16.01 12.11
C PRO A 122 7.20 -15.89 10.60
N GLU A 123 6.27 -16.41 9.81
CA GLU A 123 6.32 -16.31 8.34
C GLU A 123 5.96 -14.89 7.86
N LEU A 124 4.98 -14.26 8.48
CA LEU A 124 4.63 -12.88 8.19
C LEU A 124 5.77 -11.92 8.49
N LEU A 125 6.48 -12.09 9.61
CA LEU A 125 7.63 -11.26 9.95
C LEU A 125 8.78 -11.41 8.94
N ARG A 126 8.92 -12.59 8.32
CA ARG A 126 9.90 -12.84 7.27
C ARG A 126 9.54 -12.15 5.95
N THR A 127 8.25 -12.12 5.62
CA THR A 127 7.74 -11.58 4.35
C THR A 127 7.40 -10.09 4.45
N TYR A 128 6.87 -9.68 5.61
CA TYR A 128 6.48 -8.31 5.95
C TYR A 128 7.29 -7.86 7.17
N PRO A 129 8.45 -7.26 6.98
CA PRO A 129 9.47 -7.08 8.02
C PRO A 129 9.15 -5.94 9.00
N ASN A 130 7.92 -5.84 9.47
CA ASN A 130 7.50 -4.88 10.46
C ASN A 130 7.24 -5.57 11.81
N PRO A 131 8.08 -5.36 12.83
CA PRO A 131 7.83 -5.85 14.18
C PRO A 131 6.55 -5.23 14.74
N LEU A 132 5.65 -6.04 15.26
CA LEU A 132 4.40 -5.62 15.89
C LEU A 132 4.32 -5.99 17.37
N TYR A 133 5.12 -6.97 17.79
CA TYR A 133 5.09 -7.50 19.14
C TYR A 133 6.42 -7.29 19.86
N VAL A 134 6.35 -7.18 21.18
CA VAL A 134 7.54 -7.03 22.03
C VAL A 134 8.47 -8.22 21.85
N GLY A 135 9.75 -7.94 21.58
CA GLY A 135 10.79 -8.98 21.38
C GLY A 135 10.98 -9.40 19.93
N GLU A 136 10.13 -8.99 19.00
CA GLU A 136 10.38 -9.17 17.57
C GLU A 136 11.50 -8.23 17.10
N GLN A 137 12.32 -8.73 16.19
CA GLN A 137 13.39 -7.94 15.57
C GLN A 137 13.04 -7.66 14.12
N ALA A 138 13.24 -6.41 13.68
CA ALA A 138 13.17 -6.07 12.28
C ALA A 138 14.33 -6.74 11.54
N PRO A 139 14.09 -7.36 10.37
CA PRO A 139 15.18 -7.77 9.50
C PRO A 139 15.98 -6.56 9.00
N ASP A 140 17.23 -6.81 8.56
CA ASP A 140 18.17 -5.76 8.11
C ASP A 140 17.70 -4.94 6.88
N ASN A 141 16.60 -5.37 6.23
CA ASN A 141 16.03 -4.72 5.06
C ASN A 141 14.84 -3.80 5.39
N GLY A 142 14.75 -3.30 6.61
CA GLY A 142 13.76 -2.31 7.01
C GLY A 142 13.81 -1.02 6.17
N SER A 143 12.71 -0.25 6.16
CA SER A 143 12.69 1.04 5.48
C SER A 143 13.72 2.00 6.07
N ALA A 144 14.44 2.72 5.21
CA ALA A 144 15.42 3.71 5.64
C ALA A 144 14.76 4.94 6.30
N ASN A 145 13.53 5.25 5.92
CA ASN A 145 12.77 6.40 6.41
C ASN A 145 11.31 5.99 6.69
N PRO A 146 11.04 5.21 7.77
CA PRO A 146 9.68 4.81 8.10
C PRO A 146 8.88 6.01 8.60
N GLN A 147 7.68 6.19 8.05
CA GLN A 147 6.73 7.21 8.46
C GLN A 147 5.56 6.58 9.21
N VAL A 148 5.00 7.34 10.12
CA VAL A 148 3.74 7.01 10.80
C VAL A 148 2.64 7.94 10.31
N PHE A 149 1.42 7.47 10.28
CA PHE A 149 0.28 8.32 9.93
C PHE A 149 0.11 9.43 10.99
N PRO A 150 0.05 10.69 10.57
CA PRO A 150 -0.07 11.82 11.50
C PRO A 150 -1.44 11.87 12.17
N GLU A 151 -2.48 11.38 11.47
CA GLU A 151 -3.86 11.38 11.91
C GLU A 151 -4.40 9.95 12.09
N PRO A 152 -5.37 9.73 12.97
CA PRO A 152 -6.06 8.44 13.05
C PRO A 152 -6.74 8.09 11.73
N LEU A 153 -6.60 6.83 11.32
CA LEU A 153 -7.25 6.32 10.11
C LEU A 153 -8.75 6.17 10.35
N THR A 154 -9.52 7.10 9.80
CA THR A 154 -10.98 7.17 9.94
C THR A 154 -11.67 6.99 8.59
N VAL A 155 -12.97 6.72 8.62
CA VAL A 155 -13.79 6.67 7.40
C VAL A 155 -13.85 8.03 6.73
N ASP A 156 -13.89 9.11 7.50
CA ASP A 156 -13.93 10.49 6.97
C ASP A 156 -12.63 10.83 6.24
N LEU A 157 -11.46 10.47 6.80
CA LEU A 157 -10.18 10.64 6.14
C LEU A 157 -10.09 9.80 4.85
N LEU A 158 -10.59 8.56 4.87
CA LEU A 158 -10.66 7.74 3.67
C LEU A 158 -11.51 8.40 2.58
N GLN A 159 -12.66 8.98 2.93
CA GLN A 159 -13.53 9.68 1.99
C GLN A 159 -12.86 10.94 1.43
N GLU A 160 -12.18 11.71 2.27
CA GLU A 160 -11.41 12.88 1.84
C GLU A 160 -10.36 12.53 0.80
N HIS A 161 -9.59 11.46 1.05
CA HIS A 161 -8.58 10.98 0.10
C HIS A 161 -9.21 10.43 -1.18
N GLN A 162 -10.37 9.80 -1.08
CA GLN A 162 -11.10 9.32 -2.25
C GLN A 162 -11.55 10.49 -3.12
N ASP A 163 -12.14 11.52 -2.53
CA ASP A 163 -12.59 12.73 -3.25
C ASP A 163 -11.40 13.46 -3.89
N PHE A 164 -10.27 13.56 -3.18
CA PHE A 164 -9.03 14.14 -3.68
C PHE A 164 -8.49 13.34 -4.88
N SER A 165 -8.38 12.02 -4.75
CA SER A 165 -7.93 11.13 -5.82
C SER A 165 -8.82 11.21 -7.06
N GLU A 166 -10.16 11.19 -6.88
CA GLU A 166 -11.11 11.30 -7.97
C GLU A 166 -11.02 12.64 -8.71
N ALA A 167 -10.81 13.74 -7.96
CA ALA A 167 -10.62 15.06 -8.57
C ALA A 167 -9.35 15.07 -9.45
N CYS A 168 -8.24 14.51 -8.96
CA CYS A 168 -6.98 14.40 -9.71
C CYS A 168 -7.11 13.48 -10.93
N LYS A 169 -7.84 12.35 -10.82
CA LYS A 169 -8.10 11.45 -11.96
C LYS A 169 -8.88 12.15 -13.07
N ARG A 170 -9.94 12.88 -12.72
CA ARG A 170 -10.74 13.65 -13.70
C ARG A 170 -9.88 14.69 -14.40
N GLU A 171 -9.09 15.44 -13.67
CA GLU A 171 -8.19 16.44 -14.22
C GLU A 171 -7.12 15.81 -15.14
N ALA A 172 -6.56 14.67 -14.76
CA ALA A 172 -5.60 13.93 -15.58
C ALA A 172 -6.21 13.46 -16.92
N GLN A 173 -7.53 13.21 -16.96
CA GLN A 173 -8.28 12.82 -18.15
C GLN A 173 -8.80 14.00 -18.96
N GLY A 174 -8.56 15.24 -18.52
CA GLY A 174 -9.07 16.45 -19.18
C GLY A 174 -10.58 16.65 -19.03
N LYS A 175 -11.16 16.20 -17.93
CA LYS A 175 -12.60 16.27 -17.62
C LYS A 175 -12.88 17.25 -16.49
#